data_ff1812acfcb436be14676b6a4b600f3e
#
_entry.id   ff1812acfcb436be14676b6a4b600f3e
#
_cell.length_a   1.000
_cell.length_b   1.000
_cell.length_c   1.000
_cell.angle_alpha   90.00
_cell.angle_beta   90.00
_cell.angle_gamma   90.00
#
_symmetry.space_group_name_H-M   'P 1'
#
loop_
_entity.id
_entity.type
_entity.pdbx_description
1 polymer ?
#
loop_
_entity_poly.entity_id
_entity_poly.type
_entity_poly.pdbx_seq_one_letter_code
_entity_poly.pdbx_strand_id
1 'polypeptide(L)'
;MRLFILITTLLICRSVSGGVVSFGGQYSIKVSSIAEQRFKTIYKQKYDFSCGSATLASLLSFHYDDVVNELNVFKDMFEHGNQEKIKHQGFSLLDMKHYLSRRGYHANGFKISLQQLSSAQVPAITIINNNGYMHFVIIKGSTNDAVLVGDPAIGLKSIKKTKFEEMWGNRILFVIQDRKEIAANHYINDQQWDHQIRANLGLAIDHASLGLFNVLQPSSVDF
;
A
#
# COMPACT_ATOMS: atom_id res chain seq x y z
N MET A 1 25.26 52.48 -31.98
CA MET A 1 24.40 51.43 -32.56
C MET A 1 24.91 50.10 -32.01
N ARG A 2 24.37 49.67 -30.87
CA ARG A 2 24.77 48.44 -30.19
C ARG A 2 23.61 47.46 -30.26
N LEU A 3 23.83 46.33 -30.93
CA LEU A 3 22.90 45.24 -31.16
C LEU A 3 22.83 44.39 -29.89
N PHE A 4 21.67 44.36 -29.20
CA PHE A 4 21.40 43.44 -28.09
C PHE A 4 20.89 42.11 -28.68
N ILE A 5 21.71 41.09 -28.54
CA ILE A 5 21.31 39.70 -28.83
C ILE A 5 20.67 39.13 -27.58
N LEU A 6 19.36 38.89 -27.62
CA LEU A 6 18.57 38.25 -26.60
C LEU A 6 18.65 36.74 -26.81
N ILE A 7 19.44 36.05 -25.98
CA ILE A 7 19.49 34.57 -25.98
C ILE A 7 18.34 34.09 -25.10
N THR A 8 17.26 33.63 -25.72
CA THR A 8 16.18 32.90 -25.08
C THR A 8 16.59 31.44 -24.92
N THR A 9 16.98 31.07 -23.68
CA THR A 9 17.21 29.68 -23.31
C THR A 9 15.87 28.98 -23.18
N LEU A 10 15.51 28.15 -24.18
CA LEU A 10 14.34 27.29 -24.16
C LEU A 10 14.63 26.09 -23.25
N LEU A 11 14.02 26.07 -22.03
CA LEU A 11 14.05 24.93 -21.15
C LEU A 11 13.20 23.81 -21.75
N ILE A 12 13.85 22.84 -22.37
CA ILE A 12 13.18 21.63 -22.89
C ILE A 12 12.99 20.70 -21.67
N CYS A 13 11.78 20.71 -21.15
CA CYS A 13 11.32 19.70 -20.18
C CYS A 13 11.21 18.35 -20.91
N ARG A 14 12.21 17.49 -20.76
CA ARG A 14 12.15 16.13 -21.30
C ARG A 14 11.21 15.30 -20.41
N SER A 15 10.01 15.08 -20.93
CA SER A 15 9.12 14.03 -20.42
C SER A 15 9.83 12.69 -20.64
N VAL A 16 10.13 11.97 -19.57
CA VAL A 16 10.60 10.58 -19.64
C VAL A 16 9.42 9.74 -20.08
N SER A 17 9.25 9.59 -21.38
CA SER A 17 8.36 8.61 -21.96
C SER A 17 8.98 7.24 -21.76
N GLY A 18 8.28 6.34 -21.11
CA GLY A 18 8.70 4.94 -20.94
C GLY A 18 9.06 4.33 -22.32
N GLY A 19 10.24 3.71 -22.39
CA GLY A 19 10.81 3.21 -23.61
C GLY A 19 9.90 2.25 -24.36
N VAL A 20 9.63 2.56 -25.63
CA VAL A 20 8.99 1.64 -26.58
C VAL A 20 10.08 0.75 -27.14
N VAL A 21 10.09 -0.53 -26.78
CA VAL A 21 10.95 -1.53 -27.42
C VAL A 21 10.22 -2.02 -28.66
N SER A 22 10.67 -1.60 -29.84
CA SER A 22 10.09 -1.97 -31.13
C SER A 22 10.75 -3.25 -31.65
N PHE A 23 10.09 -4.40 -31.47
CA PHE A 23 10.43 -5.64 -32.16
C PHE A 23 9.40 -5.88 -33.25
N GLY A 24 9.68 -5.50 -34.49
CA GLY A 24 8.98 -5.95 -35.73
C GLY A 24 7.45 -5.81 -35.79
N GLY A 25 6.80 -5.23 -34.81
CA GLY A 25 5.38 -4.89 -34.70
C GLY A 25 5.23 -3.92 -33.53
N GLN A 26 4.37 -2.91 -33.68
CA GLN A 26 4.11 -1.95 -32.61
C GLN A 26 3.30 -2.64 -31.48
N TYR A 27 3.98 -3.26 -30.53
CA TYR A 27 3.35 -3.76 -29.30
C TYR A 27 3.53 -2.70 -28.22
N SER A 28 2.44 -2.04 -27.82
CA SER A 28 2.40 -1.19 -26.64
C SER A 28 2.22 -2.07 -25.40
N ILE A 29 3.31 -2.39 -24.72
CA ILE A 29 3.25 -3.10 -23.43
C ILE A 29 3.07 -2.06 -22.34
N LYS A 30 1.96 -2.14 -21.61
CA LYS A 30 1.70 -1.31 -20.44
C LYS A 30 2.59 -1.81 -19.28
N VAL A 31 3.74 -1.17 -19.07
CA VAL A 31 4.66 -1.52 -17.97
C VAL A 31 4.28 -0.69 -16.76
N SER A 32 3.79 -1.34 -15.69
CA SER A 32 3.60 -0.69 -14.39
C SER A 32 4.86 -0.81 -13.54
N SER A 33 5.22 0.26 -12.83
CA SER A 33 6.37 0.24 -11.93
C SER A 33 6.10 -0.66 -10.71
N ILE A 34 7.16 -1.21 -10.09
CA ILE A 34 7.05 -1.98 -8.84
C ILE A 34 6.35 -1.15 -7.75
N ALA A 35 6.62 0.15 -7.70
CA ALA A 35 5.97 1.05 -6.75
C ALA A 35 4.46 1.15 -7.01
N GLU A 36 4.04 1.29 -8.27
CA GLU A 36 2.63 1.33 -8.66
C GLU A 36 1.90 0.01 -8.31
N GLN A 37 2.54 -1.12 -8.56
CA GLN A 37 2.00 -2.44 -8.20
C GLN A 37 1.73 -2.58 -6.68
N ARG A 38 2.61 -2.04 -5.84
CA ARG A 38 2.44 -2.08 -4.38
C ARG A 38 1.22 -1.31 -3.89
N PHE A 39 0.82 -0.26 -4.60
CA PHE A 39 -0.33 0.58 -4.23
C PHE A 39 -1.62 0.27 -5.01
N LYS A 40 -1.65 -0.85 -5.75
CA LYS A 40 -2.82 -1.24 -6.55
C LYS A 40 -4.09 -1.47 -5.72
N THR A 41 -3.94 -1.94 -4.48
CA THR A 41 -5.06 -2.29 -3.58
C THR A 41 -4.94 -1.66 -2.20
N ILE A 42 -4.20 -0.58 -2.10
CA ILE A 42 -4.06 0.23 -0.90
C ILE A 42 -3.85 1.69 -1.32
N TYR A 43 -4.54 2.63 -0.73
CA TYR A 43 -4.28 4.04 -0.96
C TYR A 43 -2.97 4.47 -0.29
N LYS A 44 -2.16 5.22 -1.01
CA LYS A 44 -0.96 5.84 -0.44
C LYS A 44 -1.39 7.03 0.41
N GLN A 45 -1.00 7.05 1.69
CA GLN A 45 -1.25 8.19 2.57
C GLN A 45 -0.58 9.46 2.04
N LYS A 46 -1.24 10.60 2.22
CA LYS A 46 -0.75 11.89 1.74
C LYS A 46 -0.01 12.68 2.83
N TYR A 47 -0.30 12.42 4.09
CA TYR A 47 0.26 13.10 5.25
C TYR A 47 0.70 12.10 6.30
N ASP A 48 1.69 12.42 7.12
CA ASP A 48 2.25 11.51 8.13
C ASP A 48 1.22 11.04 9.17
N PHE A 49 0.21 11.84 9.46
CA PHE A 49 -0.87 11.51 10.40
C PHE A 49 -2.14 10.96 9.74
N SER A 50 -2.15 10.79 8.41
CA SER A 50 -3.33 10.30 7.67
C SER A 50 -3.35 8.78 7.46
N CYS A 51 -2.45 8.01 8.09
CA CYS A 51 -2.43 6.55 7.96
C CYS A 51 -3.79 5.91 8.30
N GLY A 52 -4.49 6.44 9.30
CA GLY A 52 -5.81 5.96 9.70
C GLY A 52 -6.88 6.13 8.63
N SER A 53 -6.98 7.32 8.02
CA SER A 53 -7.96 7.59 6.94
C SER A 53 -7.62 6.83 5.67
N ALA A 54 -6.34 6.75 5.27
CA ALA A 54 -5.90 6.00 4.11
C ALA A 54 -6.15 4.49 4.28
N THR A 55 -5.89 3.94 5.49
CA THR A 55 -6.17 2.55 5.82
C THR A 55 -7.67 2.25 5.76
N LEU A 56 -8.50 3.09 6.37
CA LEU A 56 -9.96 2.88 6.39
C LEU A 56 -10.57 3.05 4.98
N ALA A 57 -10.14 4.06 4.23
CA ALA A 57 -10.58 4.25 2.84
C ALA A 57 -10.19 3.06 1.96
N SER A 58 -8.98 2.51 2.15
CA SER A 58 -8.53 1.32 1.43
C SER A 58 -9.33 0.08 1.80
N LEU A 59 -9.62 -0.11 3.09
CA LEU A 59 -10.45 -1.24 3.55
C LEU A 59 -11.81 -1.21 2.88
N LEU A 60 -12.51 -0.07 2.89
CA LEU A 60 -13.83 0.07 2.28
C LEU A 60 -13.78 -0.11 0.77
N SER A 61 -12.85 0.56 0.09
CA SER A 61 -12.81 0.57 -1.38
C SER A 61 -12.36 -0.75 -2.01
N PHE A 62 -11.44 -1.47 -1.36
CA PHE A 62 -10.82 -2.67 -1.95
C PHE A 62 -11.28 -3.99 -1.31
N HIS A 63 -12.06 -3.93 -0.21
CA HIS A 63 -12.52 -5.15 0.46
C HIS A 63 -14.04 -5.18 0.72
N TYR A 64 -14.71 -4.04 0.59
CA TYR A 64 -16.15 -3.95 0.83
C TYR A 64 -16.92 -3.35 -0.35
N ASP A 65 -16.25 -3.13 -1.50
CA ASP A 65 -16.81 -2.53 -2.73
C ASP A 65 -17.49 -1.16 -2.49
N ASP A 66 -17.11 -0.48 -1.40
CA ASP A 66 -17.59 0.85 -1.05
C ASP A 66 -16.50 1.89 -1.35
N VAL A 67 -16.48 2.36 -2.59
CA VAL A 67 -15.43 3.28 -3.08
C VAL A 67 -15.53 4.62 -2.38
N VAL A 68 -14.55 4.93 -1.56
CA VAL A 68 -14.43 6.19 -0.82
C VAL A 68 -13.06 6.84 -1.04
N ASN A 69 -13.05 8.17 -1.03
CA ASN A 69 -11.81 8.93 -1.14
C ASN A 69 -11.19 9.13 0.25
N GLU A 70 -9.87 8.95 0.38
CA GLU A 70 -9.12 9.17 1.62
C GLU A 70 -9.41 10.54 2.26
N LEU A 71 -9.45 11.61 1.44
CA LEU A 71 -9.69 12.96 1.93
C LEU A 71 -11.08 13.13 2.55
N ASN A 72 -12.10 12.47 1.99
CA ASN A 72 -13.45 12.51 2.53
C ASN A 72 -13.53 11.77 3.88
N VAL A 73 -12.87 10.60 3.98
CA VAL A 73 -12.73 9.86 5.24
C VAL A 73 -12.01 10.69 6.28
N PHE A 74 -10.90 11.33 5.88
CA PHE A 74 -10.12 12.22 6.75
C PHE A 74 -10.98 13.36 7.30
N LYS A 75 -11.65 14.12 6.42
CA LYS A 75 -12.48 15.26 6.80
C LYS A 75 -13.59 14.86 7.76
N ASP A 76 -14.33 13.82 7.44
CA ASP A 76 -15.44 13.35 8.28
C ASP A 76 -14.94 12.92 9.68
N MET A 77 -13.87 12.11 9.75
CA MET A 77 -13.31 11.69 11.03
C MET A 77 -12.73 12.86 11.85
N PHE A 78 -12.15 13.86 11.17
CA PHE A 78 -11.61 15.04 11.82
C PHE A 78 -12.72 15.96 12.35
N GLU A 79 -13.77 16.19 11.58
CA GLU A 79 -14.92 17.04 11.95
C GLU A 79 -15.71 16.46 13.13
N HIS A 80 -15.85 15.14 13.18
CA HIS A 80 -16.65 14.46 14.22
C HIS A 80 -15.81 13.89 15.38
N GLY A 81 -14.49 13.98 15.31
CA GLY A 81 -13.57 13.49 16.33
C GLY A 81 -13.04 14.60 17.26
N ASN A 82 -12.19 14.20 18.19
CA ASN A 82 -11.47 15.17 19.01
C ASN A 82 -10.29 15.74 18.21
N GLN A 83 -10.50 16.92 17.61
CA GLN A 83 -9.53 17.55 16.70
C GLN A 83 -8.16 17.79 17.35
N GLU A 84 -8.13 18.24 18.60
CA GLU A 84 -6.86 18.47 19.31
C GLU A 84 -6.07 17.17 19.51
N LYS A 85 -6.76 16.11 19.91
CA LYS A 85 -6.14 14.78 20.04
C LYS A 85 -5.66 14.25 18.69
N ILE A 86 -6.48 14.41 17.64
CA ILE A 86 -6.14 13.95 16.28
C ILE A 86 -4.90 14.69 15.75
N LYS A 87 -4.76 15.99 15.97
CA LYS A 87 -3.58 16.76 15.56
C LYS A 87 -2.28 16.28 16.21
N HIS A 88 -2.35 15.81 17.45
CA HIS A 88 -1.16 15.37 18.21
C HIS A 88 -0.86 13.87 18.11
N GLN A 89 -1.88 13.04 17.97
CA GLN A 89 -1.76 11.58 18.07
C GLN A 89 -2.24 10.82 16.82
N GLY A 90 -2.80 11.56 15.84
CA GLY A 90 -3.50 10.95 14.70
C GLY A 90 -4.87 10.37 15.08
N PHE A 91 -5.48 9.70 14.13
CA PHE A 91 -6.78 9.03 14.33
C PHE A 91 -6.66 7.80 15.25
N SER A 92 -7.78 7.45 15.88
CA SER A 92 -7.92 6.24 16.69
C SER A 92 -8.86 5.22 16.04
N LEU A 93 -8.83 3.96 16.51
CA LEU A 93 -9.84 2.97 16.12
C LEU A 93 -11.27 3.39 16.49
N LEU A 94 -11.43 4.24 17.50
CA LEU A 94 -12.72 4.78 17.89
C LEU A 94 -13.26 5.78 16.86
N ASP A 95 -12.40 6.64 16.32
CA ASP A 95 -12.77 7.56 15.25
C ASP A 95 -13.21 6.80 13.99
N MET A 96 -12.49 5.72 13.64
CA MET A 96 -12.86 4.82 12.56
C MET A 96 -14.21 4.13 12.81
N LYS A 97 -14.45 3.68 14.04
CA LYS A 97 -15.72 3.06 14.45
C LYS A 97 -16.89 4.04 14.29
N HIS A 98 -16.73 5.28 14.73
CA HIS A 98 -17.75 6.32 14.60
C HIS A 98 -18.03 6.65 13.14
N TYR A 99 -16.99 6.79 12.31
CA TYR A 99 -17.13 6.98 10.87
C TYR A 99 -17.93 5.84 10.22
N LEU A 100 -17.55 4.60 10.48
CA LEU A 100 -18.22 3.40 9.97
C LEU A 100 -19.68 3.33 10.43
N SER A 101 -19.96 3.64 11.68
CA SER A 101 -21.32 3.67 12.24
C SER A 101 -22.22 4.69 11.52
N ARG A 102 -21.71 5.89 11.20
CA ARG A 102 -22.44 6.88 10.41
C ARG A 102 -22.77 6.40 8.98
N ARG A 103 -21.96 5.48 8.46
CA ARG A 103 -22.18 4.86 7.14
C ARG A 103 -23.00 3.56 7.20
N GLY A 104 -23.54 3.21 8.36
CA GLY A 104 -24.34 2.01 8.57
C GLY A 104 -23.55 0.71 8.68
N TYR A 105 -22.25 0.77 8.98
CA TYR A 105 -21.43 -0.39 9.28
C TYR A 105 -21.31 -0.63 10.78
N HIS A 106 -21.27 -1.90 11.18
CA HIS A 106 -20.92 -2.30 12.54
C HIS A 106 -19.48 -2.82 12.56
N ALA A 107 -18.62 -2.15 13.32
CA ALA A 107 -17.21 -2.51 13.44
C ALA A 107 -16.77 -2.49 14.92
N ASN A 108 -15.92 -3.45 15.29
CA ASN A 108 -15.38 -3.55 16.65
C ASN A 108 -13.94 -4.08 16.64
N GLY A 109 -13.22 -3.78 17.72
CA GLY A 109 -11.91 -4.35 18.01
C GLY A 109 -12.03 -5.67 18.77
N PHE A 110 -11.30 -6.69 18.33
CA PHE A 110 -11.28 -8.01 18.94
C PHE A 110 -9.84 -8.44 19.26
N LYS A 111 -9.67 -9.12 20.38
CA LYS A 111 -8.42 -9.82 20.72
C LYS A 111 -8.54 -11.27 20.28
N ILE A 112 -8.29 -11.53 19.01
CA ILE A 112 -8.31 -12.86 18.40
C ILE A 112 -6.97 -13.14 17.71
N SER A 113 -6.69 -14.42 17.44
CA SER A 113 -5.46 -14.81 16.74
C SER A 113 -5.55 -14.56 15.24
N LEU A 114 -4.38 -14.49 14.57
CA LEU A 114 -4.31 -14.43 13.10
C LEU A 114 -4.96 -15.65 12.45
N GLN A 115 -4.90 -16.82 13.10
CA GLN A 115 -5.55 -18.03 12.62
C GLN A 115 -7.08 -17.91 12.64
N GLN A 116 -7.65 -17.37 13.71
CA GLN A 116 -9.10 -17.10 13.79
C GLN A 116 -9.54 -16.08 12.73
N LEU A 117 -8.73 -15.02 12.50
CA LEU A 117 -8.99 -14.07 11.44
C LEU A 117 -8.95 -14.72 10.06
N SER A 118 -7.95 -15.56 9.80
CA SER A 118 -7.82 -16.31 8.55
C SER A 118 -8.99 -17.25 8.31
N SER A 119 -9.45 -17.95 9.36
CA SER A 119 -10.64 -18.80 9.27
C SER A 119 -11.93 -18.03 9.00
N ALA A 120 -12.01 -16.78 9.46
CA ALA A 120 -13.15 -15.90 9.21
C ALA A 120 -13.11 -15.27 7.80
N GLN A 121 -11.97 -15.33 7.11
CA GLN A 121 -11.74 -14.77 5.78
C GLN A 121 -12.17 -13.29 5.66
N VAL A 122 -11.91 -12.50 6.68
CA VAL A 122 -12.20 -11.06 6.67
C VAL A 122 -10.92 -10.24 6.88
N PRO A 123 -10.74 -9.13 6.16
CA PRO A 123 -9.62 -8.23 6.43
C PRO A 123 -9.81 -7.50 7.76
N ALA A 124 -8.71 -7.13 8.39
CA ALA A 124 -8.73 -6.40 9.64
C ALA A 124 -7.76 -5.24 9.65
N ILE A 125 -8.15 -4.12 10.23
CA ILE A 125 -7.22 -3.04 10.57
C ILE A 125 -6.56 -3.37 11.90
N THR A 126 -5.26 -3.12 11.99
CA THR A 126 -4.51 -3.20 13.25
C THR A 126 -3.46 -2.11 13.34
N ILE A 127 -2.88 -1.96 14.54
CA ILE A 127 -1.78 -1.04 14.78
C ILE A 127 -0.52 -1.87 15.00
N ILE A 128 0.51 -1.56 14.25
CA ILE A 128 1.86 -2.12 14.43
C ILE A 128 2.81 -1.05 14.94
N ASN A 129 3.80 -1.49 15.71
CA ASN A 129 4.91 -0.64 16.12
C ASN A 129 6.09 -0.89 15.18
N ASN A 130 6.45 0.10 14.40
CA ASN A 130 7.62 0.06 13.53
C ASN A 130 8.70 0.98 14.11
N ASN A 131 9.61 0.40 14.92
CA ASN A 131 10.71 1.14 15.56
C ASN A 131 10.25 2.37 16.38
N GLY A 132 9.18 2.22 17.16
CA GLY A 132 8.62 3.29 17.99
C GLY A 132 7.49 4.08 17.31
N TYR A 133 7.34 3.95 16.01
CA TYR A 133 6.24 4.61 15.28
C TYR A 133 5.01 3.68 15.21
N MET A 134 3.91 4.13 15.83
CA MET A 134 2.63 3.41 15.80
C MET A 134 1.91 3.69 14.50
N HIS A 135 1.59 2.64 13.75
CA HIS A 135 1.10 2.77 12.37
C HIS A 135 -0.08 1.84 12.09
N PHE A 136 -1.11 2.39 11.43
CA PHE A 136 -2.27 1.60 11.00
C PHE A 136 -1.97 0.85 9.70
N VAL A 137 -2.31 -0.43 9.69
CA VAL A 137 -2.19 -1.31 8.52
C VAL A 137 -3.41 -2.21 8.38
N ILE A 138 -3.63 -2.75 7.17
CA ILE A 138 -4.66 -3.77 6.90
C ILE A 138 -3.98 -5.14 6.83
N ILE A 139 -4.46 -6.09 7.62
CA ILE A 139 -4.18 -7.51 7.39
C ILE A 139 -5.14 -7.99 6.31
N LYS A 140 -4.59 -8.36 5.16
CA LYS A 140 -5.35 -8.82 3.98
C LYS A 140 -5.40 -10.34 3.90
N GLY A 141 -4.47 -11.01 4.54
CA GLY A 141 -4.38 -12.46 4.60
C GLY A 141 -3.26 -12.92 5.52
N SER A 142 -3.29 -14.16 5.93
CA SER A 142 -2.19 -14.79 6.66
C SER A 142 -2.08 -16.27 6.35
N THR A 143 -0.85 -16.76 6.27
CA THR A 143 -0.49 -18.17 6.19
C THR A 143 0.17 -18.60 7.51
N ASN A 144 0.70 -19.82 7.54
CA ASN A 144 1.48 -20.29 8.70
C ASN A 144 2.76 -19.47 8.91
N ASP A 145 3.37 -18.98 7.83
CA ASP A 145 4.71 -18.40 7.83
C ASP A 145 4.72 -16.88 7.64
N ALA A 146 3.66 -16.31 7.05
CA ALA A 146 3.63 -14.91 6.65
C ALA A 146 2.27 -14.26 6.81
N VAL A 147 2.28 -12.92 6.91
CA VAL A 147 1.11 -12.05 6.95
C VAL A 147 1.18 -11.07 5.79
N LEU A 148 0.12 -11.02 4.98
CA LEU A 148 -0.02 -10.05 3.90
C LEU A 148 -0.60 -8.76 4.46
N VAL A 149 0.18 -7.70 4.36
CA VAL A 149 -0.11 -6.41 4.98
C VAL A 149 -0.25 -5.33 3.91
N GLY A 150 -1.38 -4.63 3.91
CA GLY A 150 -1.57 -3.39 3.20
C GLY A 150 -1.17 -2.20 4.08
N ASP A 151 -0.09 -1.54 3.72
CA ASP A 151 0.52 -0.46 4.48
C ASP A 151 0.39 0.85 3.68
N PRO A 152 -0.34 1.87 4.15
CA PRO A 152 -0.56 3.11 3.41
C PRO A 152 0.71 3.92 3.17
N ALA A 153 1.80 3.66 3.90
CA ALA A 153 3.07 4.36 3.69
C ALA A 153 3.94 3.70 2.61
N ILE A 154 3.94 2.37 2.53
CA ILE A 154 4.87 1.62 1.67
C ILE A 154 4.20 0.66 0.69
N GLY A 155 2.87 0.53 0.77
CA GLY A 155 2.06 -0.33 -0.10
C GLY A 155 1.91 -1.76 0.43
N LEU A 156 1.52 -2.66 -0.45
CA LEU A 156 1.32 -4.07 -0.14
C LEU A 156 2.68 -4.76 0.12
N LYS A 157 2.76 -5.53 1.21
CA LYS A 157 3.96 -6.30 1.58
C LYS A 157 3.61 -7.59 2.30
N SER A 158 4.45 -8.61 2.15
CA SER A 158 4.45 -9.81 2.97
C SER A 158 5.47 -9.68 4.10
N ILE A 159 5.07 -10.00 5.33
CA ILE A 159 5.93 -9.95 6.52
C ILE A 159 5.96 -11.34 7.12
N LYS A 160 7.13 -11.86 7.51
CA LYS A 160 7.22 -13.11 8.28
C LYS A 160 6.34 -13.01 9.53
N LYS A 161 5.56 -14.04 9.81
CA LYS A 161 4.58 -14.05 10.91
C LYS A 161 5.22 -13.71 12.26
N THR A 162 6.38 -14.28 12.55
CA THR A 162 7.14 -14.00 13.78
C THR A 162 7.48 -12.52 13.90
N LYS A 163 7.96 -11.90 12.80
CA LYS A 163 8.30 -10.48 12.77
C LYS A 163 7.06 -9.59 12.91
N PHE A 164 5.95 -9.97 12.27
CA PHE A 164 4.68 -9.26 12.41
C PHE A 164 4.20 -9.30 13.85
N GLU A 165 4.26 -10.45 14.52
CA GLU A 165 3.84 -10.63 15.91
C GLU A 165 4.68 -9.82 16.90
N GLU A 166 5.97 -9.61 16.65
CA GLU A 166 6.83 -8.71 17.41
C GLU A 166 6.38 -7.24 17.30
N MET A 167 5.98 -6.83 16.08
CA MET A 167 5.50 -5.46 15.82
C MET A 167 4.06 -5.24 16.33
N TRP A 168 3.28 -6.29 16.51
CA TRP A 168 1.86 -6.24 16.86
C TRP A 168 1.62 -6.30 18.37
N GLY A 169 1.90 -5.19 19.06
CA GLY A 169 1.92 -5.14 20.52
C GLY A 169 0.56 -5.20 21.19
N ASN A 170 -0.46 -4.53 20.63
CA ASN A 170 -1.79 -4.43 21.26
C ASN A 170 -2.70 -5.65 21.03
N ARG A 171 -2.37 -6.52 20.08
CA ARG A 171 -3.13 -7.72 19.71
C ARG A 171 -4.61 -7.48 19.38
N ILE A 172 -4.96 -6.24 18.94
CA ILE A 172 -6.32 -5.87 18.58
C ILE A 172 -6.46 -5.94 17.06
N LEU A 173 -7.49 -6.64 16.60
CA LEU A 173 -7.95 -6.67 15.22
C LEU A 173 -9.28 -5.93 15.13
N PHE A 174 -9.30 -4.84 14.38
CA PHE A 174 -10.50 -4.06 14.14
C PHE A 174 -11.16 -4.55 12.85
N VAL A 175 -12.37 -5.08 12.98
CA VAL A 175 -13.09 -5.82 11.95
C VAL A 175 -14.47 -5.21 11.73
N ILE A 176 -14.86 -5.05 10.47
CA ILE A 176 -16.26 -4.78 10.08
C ILE A 176 -17.00 -6.13 10.13
N GLN A 177 -18.12 -6.16 10.86
CA GLN A 177 -18.89 -7.36 11.12
C GLN A 177 -19.97 -7.63 10.06
N ASP A 178 -20.32 -6.59 9.30
CA ASP A 178 -21.31 -6.65 8.23
C ASP A 178 -20.64 -7.06 6.90
N ARG A 179 -21.45 -7.49 5.94
CA ARG A 179 -21.07 -7.77 4.55
C ARG A 179 -19.86 -8.71 4.44
N LYS A 180 -19.81 -9.73 5.31
CA LYS A 180 -18.69 -10.68 5.38
C LYS A 180 -18.45 -11.41 4.06
N GLU A 181 -19.50 -11.68 3.30
CA GLU A 181 -19.40 -12.33 1.99
C GLU A 181 -18.58 -11.49 0.99
N ILE A 182 -18.84 -10.17 0.96
CA ILE A 182 -18.06 -9.25 0.11
C ILE A 182 -16.59 -9.25 0.56
N ALA A 183 -16.37 -9.12 1.87
CA ALA A 183 -15.02 -9.10 2.43
C ALA A 183 -14.25 -10.41 2.16
N ALA A 184 -14.92 -11.56 2.24
CA ALA A 184 -14.33 -12.86 1.98
C ALA A 184 -13.86 -13.02 0.52
N ASN A 185 -14.60 -12.48 -0.44
CA ASN A 185 -14.22 -12.51 -1.86
C ASN A 185 -12.92 -11.73 -2.15
N HIS A 186 -12.58 -10.78 -1.28
CA HIS A 186 -11.37 -9.95 -1.39
C HIS A 186 -10.29 -10.31 -0.36
N TYR A 187 -10.52 -11.35 0.45
CA TYR A 187 -9.54 -11.83 1.43
C TYR A 187 -8.59 -12.80 0.74
N ILE A 188 -7.30 -12.56 0.82
CA ILE A 188 -6.25 -13.30 0.11
C ILE A 188 -6.54 -13.38 -1.40
N ASN A 189 -6.21 -12.32 -2.11
CA ASN A 189 -6.13 -12.38 -3.57
C ASN A 189 -4.82 -13.09 -3.94
N ASP A 190 -4.93 -14.25 -4.59
CA ASP A 190 -3.78 -15.08 -4.99
C ASP A 190 -2.77 -14.29 -5.83
N GLN A 191 -3.23 -13.39 -6.69
CA GLN A 191 -2.35 -12.52 -7.47
C GLN A 191 -1.56 -11.55 -6.59
N GLN A 192 -2.17 -10.96 -5.55
CA GLN A 192 -1.48 -10.09 -4.62
C GLN A 192 -0.44 -10.87 -3.81
N TRP A 193 -0.76 -12.09 -3.42
CA TRP A 193 0.14 -12.97 -2.69
C TRP A 193 1.33 -13.41 -3.57
N ASP A 194 1.05 -13.86 -4.78
CA ASP A 194 2.07 -14.27 -5.76
C ASP A 194 3.05 -13.15 -6.11
N HIS A 195 2.56 -11.94 -6.35
CA HIS A 195 3.43 -10.80 -6.63
C HIS A 195 4.39 -10.50 -5.47
N GLN A 196 3.93 -10.64 -4.23
CA GLN A 196 4.77 -10.41 -3.05
C GLN A 196 5.77 -11.55 -2.82
N ILE A 197 5.36 -12.79 -3.03
CA ILE A 197 6.25 -13.95 -2.92
C ILE A 197 7.36 -13.86 -3.97
N ARG A 198 7.03 -13.57 -5.21
CA ARG A 198 8.02 -13.45 -6.30
C ARG A 198 9.02 -12.32 -6.06
N ALA A 199 8.57 -11.19 -5.52
CA ALA A 199 9.46 -10.09 -5.15
C ALA A 199 10.39 -10.46 -3.97
N ASN A 200 9.93 -11.30 -3.02
CA ASN A 200 10.72 -11.73 -1.86
C ASN A 200 11.58 -12.96 -2.12
N LEU A 201 11.25 -13.80 -3.11
CA LEU A 201 12.04 -14.99 -3.47
C LEU A 201 13.31 -14.63 -4.25
N GLY A 202 13.69 -13.33 -4.23
CA GLY A 202 15.00 -12.97 -4.74
C GLY A 202 15.24 -13.54 -6.14
N LEU A 203 14.35 -13.22 -7.09
CA LEU A 203 14.83 -12.89 -8.41
C LEU A 203 15.55 -11.53 -8.31
N ALA A 204 16.27 -11.31 -7.20
CA ALA A 204 17.47 -10.54 -7.23
C ALA A 204 18.26 -11.14 -8.38
N ILE A 205 18.31 -10.45 -9.50
CA ILE A 205 19.27 -10.69 -10.55
C ILE A 205 20.55 -10.95 -9.79
N ASP A 206 21.06 -12.20 -9.87
CA ASP A 206 22.29 -12.57 -9.23
C ASP A 206 23.31 -11.51 -9.63
N HIS A 207 24.01 -10.93 -8.64
CA HIS A 207 25.03 -9.91 -8.92
C HIS A 207 26.07 -10.40 -9.92
N ALA A 208 26.25 -11.73 -10.04
CA ALA A 208 27.06 -12.37 -11.06
C ALA A 208 26.46 -12.19 -12.46
N SER A 209 25.11 -12.25 -12.61
CA SER A 209 24.43 -12.01 -13.89
C SER A 209 24.51 -10.54 -14.32
N LEU A 210 24.48 -9.60 -13.37
CA LEU A 210 24.70 -8.16 -13.66
C LEU A 210 26.16 -7.89 -14.04
N GLY A 211 27.11 -8.58 -13.39
CA GLY A 211 28.52 -8.52 -13.74
C GLY A 211 28.76 -9.03 -15.15
N LEU A 212 28.16 -10.14 -15.53
CA LEU A 212 28.26 -10.71 -16.88
C LEU A 212 27.61 -9.82 -17.94
N PHE A 213 26.48 -9.19 -17.63
CA PHE A 213 25.81 -8.25 -18.54
C PHE A 213 26.67 -7.01 -18.81
N ASN A 214 27.33 -6.46 -17.78
CA ASN A 214 28.26 -5.33 -17.93
C ASN A 214 29.52 -5.68 -18.71
N VAL A 215 30.02 -6.92 -18.60
CA VAL A 215 31.20 -7.40 -19.36
C VAL A 215 30.88 -7.64 -20.83
N LEU A 216 29.60 -7.98 -21.15
CA LEU A 216 29.14 -8.24 -22.52
C LEU A 216 28.62 -6.99 -23.24
N GLN A 217 28.57 -5.82 -22.59
CA GLN A 217 28.26 -4.58 -23.31
C GLN A 217 29.41 -4.17 -24.21
N PRO A 218 29.15 -3.87 -25.51
CA PRO A 218 30.17 -3.32 -26.40
C PRO A 218 30.75 -2.04 -25.78
N SER A 219 32.06 -1.96 -25.72
CA SER A 219 32.74 -0.75 -25.25
C SER A 219 32.64 0.32 -26.32
N SER A 220 32.71 1.59 -25.90
CA SER A 220 32.72 2.73 -26.83
C SER A 220 33.94 2.76 -27.79
N VAL A 221 34.80 1.75 -27.74
CA VAL A 221 35.99 1.59 -28.59
C VAL A 221 35.75 0.56 -29.69
N ASP A 222 34.58 -0.09 -29.73
CA ASP A 222 34.20 -1.12 -30.74
C ASP A 222 33.46 -0.54 -31.97
N PHE A 223 33.44 0.82 -32.09
CA PHE A 223 32.86 1.53 -33.22
C PHE A 223 33.85 2.56 -33.80
#